data_8fbc374c2e40eafb2a97f1082ccc345f
#
_entry.id   8fbc374c2e40eafb2a97f1082ccc345f
#
_cell.length_a   1.000
_cell.length_b   1.000
_cell.length_c   1.000
_cell.angle_alpha   90.00
_cell.angle_beta   90.00
_cell.angle_gamma   90.00
#
_symmetry.space_group_name_H-M   'P 1'
#
loop_
_entity.id
_entity.type
_entity.pdbx_description
1 polymer ?
#
loop_
_entity_poly.entity_id
_entity_poly.type
_entity_poly.pdbx_seq_one_letter_code
_entity_poly.pdbx_strand_id
1 'polypeptide(L)'
;MFEVTKKATFAAAHFLREYQGPCSRLHGHNWTVEVTIRAPKVDKMGMVVDFMDLGRALDELLEMVDHRNLNEIPPFTEVNPTSENLAAWFHQELDRRLAPQGIHPHVVRIWEMPDCSAAYWKE
;
A
#
# COMPACT_ATOMS: atom_id res chain seq x y z
N MET A 1 0.14 -20.79 12.43
CA MET A 1 0.29 -19.45 11.84
C MET A 1 -0.78 -19.21 10.79
N PHE A 2 -1.47 -18.11 10.86
CA PHE A 2 -2.51 -17.72 9.90
C PHE A 2 -2.08 -16.48 9.14
N GLU A 3 -2.60 -16.35 7.93
CA GLU A 3 -2.34 -15.20 7.09
C GLU A 3 -3.64 -14.78 6.41
N VAL A 4 -3.94 -13.48 6.46
CA VAL A 4 -5.07 -12.91 5.74
C VAL A 4 -4.58 -11.82 4.81
N THR A 5 -5.24 -11.68 3.68
CA THR A 5 -4.84 -10.71 2.65
C THR A 5 -6.06 -9.94 2.16
N LYS A 6 -5.89 -8.64 2.02
CA LYS A 6 -6.89 -7.78 1.39
C LYS A 6 -6.25 -6.95 0.30
N LYS A 7 -6.95 -6.81 -0.81
CA LYS A 7 -6.51 -6.01 -1.96
C LYS A 7 -7.46 -4.84 -2.15
N ALA A 8 -6.92 -3.74 -2.68
CA ALA A 8 -7.71 -2.59 -3.11
C ALA A 8 -7.01 -1.95 -4.32
N THR A 9 -7.76 -1.24 -5.14
CA THR A 9 -7.22 -0.61 -6.35
C THR A 9 -7.38 0.90 -6.27
N PHE A 10 -6.47 1.61 -6.92
CA PHE A 10 -6.54 3.06 -7.08
C PHE A 10 -5.92 3.46 -8.41
N ALA A 11 -6.40 4.56 -8.97
CA ALA A 11 -5.85 5.14 -10.20
C ALA A 11 -5.03 6.36 -9.81
N ALA A 12 -3.80 6.44 -10.26
CA ALA A 12 -2.94 7.57 -9.93
C ALA A 12 -1.86 7.75 -10.98
N ALA A 13 -1.46 9.01 -11.17
CA ALA A 13 -0.38 9.37 -12.06
C ALA A 13 0.90 9.56 -11.27
N HIS A 14 2.02 9.35 -11.92
CA HIS A 14 3.34 9.62 -11.36
C HIS A 14 4.36 9.83 -12.46
N PHE A 15 5.54 10.30 -12.06
CA PHE A 15 6.73 10.32 -12.90
C PHE A 15 7.96 10.10 -12.03
N LEU A 16 9.03 9.62 -12.66
CA LEU A 16 10.30 9.37 -11.96
C LEU A 16 11.27 10.50 -12.24
N ARG A 17 11.77 11.14 -11.18
CA ARG A 17 12.79 12.18 -11.28
C ARG A 17 14.16 11.53 -11.47
N GLU A 18 15.03 12.19 -12.21
CA GLU A 18 16.41 11.74 -12.46
C GLU A 18 16.49 10.39 -13.18
N TYR A 19 15.42 10.02 -13.88
CA TYR A 19 15.35 8.78 -14.65
C TYR A 19 15.32 9.12 -16.13
N GLN A 20 16.14 8.39 -16.92
CA GLN A 20 16.20 8.55 -18.37
C GLN A 20 15.36 7.46 -19.04
N GLY A 21 14.18 7.83 -19.50
CA GLY A 21 13.25 6.91 -20.13
C GLY A 21 11.82 7.43 -20.10
N PRO A 22 10.87 6.67 -20.65
CA PRO A 22 9.46 7.10 -20.70
C PRO A 22 8.85 7.38 -19.33
N CYS A 23 9.32 6.69 -18.28
CA CYS A 23 8.80 6.85 -16.92
C CYS A 23 9.14 8.20 -16.29
N SER A 24 10.05 8.98 -16.92
CA SER A 24 10.32 10.36 -16.47
C SER A 24 9.19 11.32 -16.86
N ARG A 25 8.28 10.90 -17.74
CA ARG A 25 7.12 11.69 -18.15
C ARG A 25 5.92 11.28 -17.29
N LEU A 26 5.05 12.24 -17.01
CA LEU A 26 3.83 11.97 -16.28
C LEU A 26 2.96 10.94 -17.02
N HIS A 27 2.59 9.89 -16.31
CA HIS A 27 1.75 8.83 -16.83
C HIS A 27 0.95 8.20 -15.68
N GLY A 28 -0.08 7.45 -15.99
CA GLY A 28 -0.96 6.87 -14.99
C GLY A 28 -1.04 5.36 -15.06
N HIS A 29 -1.40 4.77 -13.93
CA HIS A 29 -1.64 3.35 -13.80
C HIS A 29 -2.88 3.10 -12.95
N ASN A 30 -3.45 1.92 -13.12
CA ASN A 30 -4.40 1.34 -12.17
C ASN A 30 -3.59 0.46 -11.23
N TRP A 31 -3.34 0.97 -10.05
CA TRP A 31 -2.51 0.31 -9.03
C TRP A 31 -3.33 -0.65 -8.21
N THR A 32 -2.71 -1.71 -7.71
CA THR A 32 -3.30 -2.57 -6.69
C THR A 32 -2.40 -2.55 -5.46
N VAL A 33 -3.00 -2.31 -4.30
CA VAL A 33 -2.33 -2.47 -3.01
C VAL A 33 -2.84 -3.76 -2.36
N GLU A 34 -1.91 -4.57 -1.90
CA GLU A 34 -2.20 -5.87 -1.30
C GLU A 34 -1.56 -5.90 0.08
N VAL A 35 -2.38 -6.06 1.11
CA VAL A 35 -1.93 -6.07 2.51
C VAL A 35 -2.10 -7.46 3.08
N THR A 36 -1.03 -7.98 3.67
CA THR A 36 -1.02 -9.27 4.35
C THR A 36 -0.77 -9.08 5.83
N ILE A 37 -1.59 -9.73 6.66
CA ILE A 37 -1.46 -9.73 8.11
C ILE A 37 -1.30 -11.18 8.56
N ARG A 38 -0.33 -11.41 9.44
CA ARG A 38 -0.08 -12.74 10.02
C ARG A 38 -0.31 -12.73 11.52
N ALA A 39 -0.83 -13.85 12.03
CA ALA A 39 -0.98 -14.05 13.46
C ALA A 39 -0.90 -15.55 13.78
N PRO A 40 -0.35 -15.90 14.96
CA PRO A 40 -0.26 -17.30 15.36
C PRO A 40 -1.60 -17.91 15.73
N LYS A 41 -2.58 -17.08 16.05
CA LYS A 41 -3.90 -17.51 16.54
C LYS A 41 -4.99 -16.65 15.95
N VAL A 42 -6.19 -17.20 15.93
CA VAL A 42 -7.42 -16.45 15.62
C VAL A 42 -8.10 -16.05 16.93
N ASP A 43 -8.98 -15.04 16.85
CA ASP A 43 -9.78 -14.59 17.99
C ASP A 43 -10.98 -15.52 18.23
N LYS A 44 -11.87 -15.11 19.14
CA LYS A 44 -13.07 -15.89 19.51
C LYS A 44 -14.00 -16.14 18.33
N MET A 45 -13.98 -15.26 17.35
CA MET A 45 -14.81 -15.38 16.14
C MET A 45 -14.11 -16.14 15.03
N GLY A 46 -12.88 -16.59 15.26
CA GLY A 46 -12.10 -17.31 14.25
C GLY A 46 -11.39 -16.37 13.26
N MET A 47 -11.14 -15.13 13.64
CA MET A 47 -10.55 -14.13 12.73
C MET A 47 -9.17 -13.67 13.22
N VAL A 48 -8.27 -13.45 12.27
CA VAL A 48 -7.00 -12.74 12.51
C VAL A 48 -7.29 -11.25 12.63
N VAL A 49 -8.11 -10.75 11.72
CA VAL A 49 -8.56 -9.36 11.67
C VAL A 49 -9.89 -9.35 10.93
N ASP A 50 -10.77 -8.42 11.29
CA ASP A 50 -12.00 -8.20 10.53
C ASP A 50 -11.61 -7.48 9.21
N PHE A 51 -11.98 -8.07 8.08
CA PHE A 51 -11.72 -7.45 6.77
C PHE A 51 -12.33 -6.06 6.64
N MET A 52 -13.42 -5.78 7.36
CA MET A 52 -14.03 -4.45 7.32
C MET A 52 -13.16 -3.40 8.03
N ASP A 53 -12.52 -3.77 9.13
CA ASP A 53 -11.61 -2.87 9.84
C ASP A 53 -10.36 -2.58 8.98
N LEU A 54 -9.82 -3.63 8.36
CA LEU A 54 -8.69 -3.50 7.45
C LEU A 54 -9.09 -2.65 6.23
N GLY A 55 -10.29 -2.87 5.71
CA GLY A 55 -10.84 -2.09 4.59
C GLY A 55 -10.97 -0.62 4.90
N ARG A 56 -11.43 -0.26 6.10
CA ARG A 56 -11.54 1.15 6.49
C ARG A 56 -10.18 1.83 6.53
N ALA A 57 -9.17 1.18 7.09
CA ALA A 57 -7.81 1.72 7.12
C ALA A 57 -7.26 1.93 5.71
N LEU A 58 -7.48 0.96 4.82
CA LEU A 58 -7.09 1.08 3.41
C LEU A 58 -7.84 2.23 2.72
N ASP A 59 -9.15 2.32 2.92
CA ASP A 59 -9.97 3.34 2.27
C ASP A 59 -9.51 4.76 2.63
N GLU A 60 -9.11 4.99 3.88
CA GLU A 60 -8.56 6.27 4.31
C GLU A 60 -7.29 6.63 3.53
N LEU A 61 -6.42 5.66 3.29
CA LEU A 61 -5.20 5.88 2.52
C LEU A 61 -5.50 6.07 1.03
N LEU A 62 -6.46 5.32 0.50
CA LEU A 62 -6.84 5.44 -0.90
C LEU A 62 -7.41 6.83 -1.21
N GLU A 63 -8.14 7.44 -0.29
CA GLU A 63 -8.62 8.82 -0.45
C GLU A 63 -7.47 9.81 -0.66
N MET A 64 -6.29 9.51 -0.14
CA MET A 64 -5.12 10.38 -0.26
C MET A 64 -4.44 10.26 -1.62
N VAL A 65 -4.60 9.14 -2.32
CA VAL A 65 -3.83 8.83 -3.53
C VAL A 65 -4.67 8.63 -4.78
N ASP A 66 -5.93 8.23 -4.64
CA ASP A 66 -6.78 7.88 -5.77
C ASP A 66 -7.12 9.11 -6.62
N HIS A 67 -6.97 8.97 -7.94
CA HIS A 67 -7.22 10.04 -8.92
C HIS A 67 -6.34 11.27 -8.68
N ARG A 68 -5.11 11.06 -8.23
CA ARG A 68 -4.17 12.15 -7.96
C ARG A 68 -2.84 11.91 -8.68
N ASN A 69 -2.04 12.97 -8.74
CA ASN A 69 -0.64 12.90 -9.12
C ASN A 69 0.17 12.63 -7.84
N LEU A 70 0.75 11.45 -7.74
CA LEU A 70 1.49 11.03 -6.55
C LEU A 70 2.67 11.95 -6.24
N ASN A 71 3.29 12.56 -7.26
CA ASN A 71 4.42 13.46 -7.08
C ASN A 71 4.05 14.75 -6.33
N GLU A 72 2.78 15.04 -6.17
CA GLU A 72 2.29 16.19 -5.42
C GLU A 72 1.95 15.87 -3.96
N ILE A 73 2.07 14.62 -3.56
CA ILE A 73 1.70 14.14 -2.22
C ILE A 73 2.96 13.86 -1.42
N PRO A 74 3.20 14.56 -0.28
CA PRO A 74 4.34 14.22 0.57
C PRO A 74 4.23 12.75 1.07
N PRO A 75 5.31 11.97 1.12
CA PRO A 75 6.71 12.38 0.89
C PRO A 75 7.16 12.33 -0.58
N PHE A 76 6.25 12.03 -1.52
CA PHE A 76 6.60 11.83 -2.92
C PHE A 76 6.86 13.14 -3.67
N THR A 77 6.70 14.26 -3.00
CA THR A 77 7.21 15.55 -3.49
C THR A 77 8.74 15.60 -3.52
N GLU A 78 9.40 14.73 -2.73
CA GLU A 78 10.87 14.70 -2.62
C GLU A 78 11.47 13.36 -3.04
N VAL A 79 10.80 12.24 -2.73
CA VAL A 79 11.25 10.91 -3.14
C VAL A 79 10.37 10.41 -4.29
N ASN A 80 10.95 9.61 -5.17
CA ASN A 80 10.19 9.08 -6.30
C ASN A 80 9.05 8.16 -5.84
N PRO A 81 7.84 8.34 -6.39
CA PRO A 81 6.72 7.44 -6.12
C PRO A 81 6.84 6.15 -6.94
N THR A 82 7.88 5.38 -6.64
CA THR A 82 8.08 4.05 -7.19
C THR A 82 7.19 3.04 -6.46
N SER A 83 7.00 1.87 -7.04
CA SER A 83 6.26 0.80 -6.36
C SER A 83 6.90 0.46 -5.01
N GLU A 84 8.23 0.48 -4.92
CA GLU A 84 8.97 0.22 -3.68
C GLU A 84 8.68 1.27 -2.61
N ASN A 85 8.78 2.54 -2.96
CA ASN A 85 8.52 3.63 -2.02
C ASN A 85 7.04 3.71 -1.62
N LEU A 86 6.14 3.40 -2.55
CA LEU A 86 4.71 3.29 -2.24
C LEU A 86 4.44 2.14 -1.28
N ALA A 87 5.06 0.99 -1.49
CA ALA A 87 4.89 -0.16 -0.61
C ALA A 87 5.33 0.18 0.83
N ALA A 88 6.48 0.82 0.99
CA ALA A 88 6.98 1.24 2.30
C ALA A 88 6.05 2.28 2.95
N TRP A 89 5.57 3.23 2.18
CA TRP A 89 4.65 4.26 2.65
C TRP A 89 3.32 3.67 3.12
N PHE A 90 2.71 2.80 2.31
CA PHE A 90 1.47 2.13 2.69
C PHE A 90 1.65 1.27 3.94
N HIS A 91 2.78 0.56 4.03
CA HIS A 91 3.08 -0.27 5.21
C HIS A 91 3.13 0.58 6.47
N GLN A 92 3.88 1.67 6.43
CA GLN A 92 4.05 2.58 7.57
C GLN A 92 2.72 3.22 7.98
N GLU A 93 1.95 3.70 7.01
CA GLU A 93 0.68 4.36 7.27
C GLU A 93 -0.39 3.39 7.80
N LEU A 94 -0.42 2.17 7.26
CA LEU A 94 -1.32 1.13 7.76
C LEU A 94 -0.93 0.69 9.16
N ASP A 95 0.36 0.53 9.43
CA ASP A 95 0.83 0.16 10.77
C ASP A 95 0.38 1.19 11.80
N ARG A 96 0.52 2.47 11.49
CA ARG A 96 0.10 3.56 12.38
C ARG A 96 -1.40 3.54 12.65
N ARG A 97 -2.21 3.25 11.62
CA ARG A 97 -3.67 3.23 11.74
C ARG A 97 -4.21 2.00 12.44
N LEU A 98 -3.53 0.86 12.30
CA LEU A 98 -3.98 -0.42 12.86
C LEU A 98 -3.38 -0.73 14.22
N ALA A 99 -2.27 -0.07 14.59
CA ALA A 99 -1.59 -0.30 15.87
C ALA A 99 -2.50 -0.15 17.09
N PRO A 100 -3.44 0.83 17.16
CA PRO A 100 -4.35 0.92 18.30
C PRO A 100 -5.21 -0.34 18.52
N GLN A 101 -5.42 -1.13 17.47
CA GLN A 101 -6.15 -2.40 17.56
C GLN A 101 -5.21 -3.59 17.76
N GLY A 102 -3.91 -3.34 17.92
CA GLY A 102 -2.91 -4.39 18.07
C GLY A 102 -2.63 -5.15 16.77
N ILE A 103 -2.94 -4.56 15.63
CA ILE A 103 -2.78 -5.18 14.31
C ILE A 103 -1.63 -4.48 13.60
N HIS A 104 -0.75 -5.30 12.99
CA HIS A 104 0.41 -4.79 12.25
C HIS A 104 0.49 -5.50 10.90
N PRO A 105 0.66 -4.76 9.81
CA PRO A 105 0.85 -5.41 8.52
C PRO A 105 2.16 -6.21 8.52
N HIS A 106 2.11 -7.40 7.94
CA HIS A 106 3.30 -8.20 7.73
C HIS A 106 4.01 -7.73 6.46
N VAL A 107 3.30 -7.73 5.34
CA VAL A 107 3.84 -7.28 4.07
C VAL A 107 2.80 -6.42 3.34
N VAL A 108 3.27 -5.40 2.64
CA VAL A 108 2.45 -4.64 1.70
C VAL A 108 3.09 -4.75 0.33
N ARG A 109 2.29 -5.15 -0.64
CA ARG A 109 2.71 -5.29 -2.03
C ARG A 109 1.95 -4.29 -2.89
N ILE A 110 2.69 -3.60 -3.75
CA ILE A 110 2.13 -2.63 -4.70
C ILE A 110 2.34 -3.20 -6.11
N TRP A 111 1.24 -3.33 -6.82
CA TRP A 111 1.22 -3.74 -8.22
C TRP A 111 1.06 -2.49 -9.08
N GLU A 112 2.08 -2.13 -9.84
CA GLU A 112 2.00 -1.03 -10.79
C GLU A 112 1.22 -1.45 -12.02
N MET A 113 1.43 -2.70 -12.43
CA MET A 113 0.75 -3.36 -13.53
C MET A 113 0.49 -4.81 -13.11
N PRO A 114 -0.36 -5.55 -13.84
CA PRO A 114 -0.68 -6.93 -13.45
C PRO A 114 0.52 -7.86 -13.34
N ASP A 115 1.63 -7.54 -14.01
CA ASP A 115 2.83 -8.38 -14.03
C ASP A 115 4.04 -7.75 -13.31
N CYS A 116 3.88 -6.59 -12.68
CA CYS A 116 5.00 -5.90 -12.02
C CYS A 116 4.61 -5.43 -10.63
N SER A 117 5.33 -5.88 -9.63
CA SER A 117 5.06 -5.50 -8.25
C SER A 117 6.33 -5.34 -7.44
N ALA A 118 6.20 -4.61 -6.33
CA ALA A 118 7.22 -4.51 -5.31
C ALA A 118 6.55 -4.69 -3.95
N ALA A 119 7.27 -5.24 -2.99
CA ALA A 119 6.73 -5.47 -1.66
C ALA A 119 7.70 -4.95 -0.60
N TYR A 120 7.14 -4.53 0.51
CA TYR A 120 7.90 -4.06 1.67
C TYR A 120 7.44 -4.79 2.93
N TRP A 121 8.39 -5.20 3.73
CA TRP A 121 8.18 -5.74 5.08
C TRP A 121 9.35 -5.35 5.96
N LYS A 122 9.14 -5.34 7.27
CA LYS A 122 10.22 -5.11 8.23
C LYS A 122 10.89 -6.43 8.57
N GLU A 123 12.20 -6.44 8.61
CA GLU A 123 12.98 -7.61 9.06
C GLU A 123 13.15 -7.62 10.57
#